data_881795f35a50d66234ab96f15743363f
#
_entry.id   881795f35a50d66234ab96f15743363f
#
_cell.length_a   1.000
_cell.length_b   1.000
_cell.length_c   1.000
_cell.angle_alpha   90.00
_cell.angle_beta   90.00
_cell.angle_gamma   90.00
#
_symmetry.space_group_name_H-M   'P 1'
#
loop_
_entity.id
_entity.type
_entity.pdbx_description
1 polymer ?
#
loop_
_entity_poly.entity_id
_entity_poly.type
_entity_poly.pdbx_seq_one_letter_code
_entity_poly.pdbx_strand_id
1 'polypeptide(L)'
;MRMRQINRIPDFQDYVPDGDLMTTKIVNLVSHPLVQHKLSLMREKGRSTKGFRELLNEIGMLLCYEVTRDLPLEMVNIDTPLAPMKAPKIAGKKLTLAPILRAGVGFLDGMLALVPSARVAHIGLYRDPDTLQAVEYFFKAPHDLSDRTVVLVDPMLATGNSACAAVALLKSRGARDIRFVCLLAAPEGIAQFQKQHPDVPVWTAAIDEKLNDHGYILPGLGDAGDRMFGTK
;
A
#
# COMPACT_ATOMS: atom_id res chain seq x y z
N MET A 1 21.96 48.18 -16.61
CA MET A 1 20.89 47.16 -16.65
C MET A 1 21.53 45.80 -16.41
N ARG A 2 21.49 45.29 -15.17
CA ARG A 2 22.15 44.02 -14.79
C ARG A 2 21.24 42.87 -15.21
N MET A 3 21.70 42.02 -16.13
CA MET A 3 21.04 40.74 -16.43
C MET A 3 21.03 39.89 -15.17
N ARG A 4 19.82 39.49 -14.71
CA ARG A 4 19.67 38.51 -13.67
C ARG A 4 20.14 37.14 -14.25
N GLN A 5 21.10 36.54 -13.59
CA GLN A 5 21.47 35.14 -13.87
C GLN A 5 20.23 34.30 -13.70
N ILE A 6 19.81 33.64 -14.79
CA ILE A 6 18.80 32.60 -14.78
C ILE A 6 19.45 31.40 -14.05
N ASN A 7 18.97 31.12 -12.86
CA ASN A 7 19.38 29.91 -12.12
C ASN A 7 19.17 28.70 -13.02
N ARG A 8 20.24 27.99 -13.29
CA ARG A 8 20.21 26.71 -14.01
C ARG A 8 19.24 25.78 -13.27
N ILE A 9 18.27 25.21 -13.99
CA ILE A 9 17.44 24.12 -13.47
C ILE A 9 18.42 22.99 -13.16
N PRO A 10 18.42 22.41 -11.94
CA PRO A 10 19.31 21.31 -11.59
C PRO A 10 19.09 20.14 -12.57
N ASP A 11 20.16 19.49 -12.97
CA ASP A 11 20.07 18.27 -13.76
C ASP A 11 19.32 17.20 -12.95
N PHE A 12 18.53 16.34 -13.61
CA PHE A 12 17.75 15.27 -12.96
C PHE A 12 18.61 14.35 -12.08
N GLN A 13 19.92 14.25 -12.36
CA GLN A 13 20.88 13.50 -11.55
C GLN A 13 21.11 14.12 -10.16
N ASP A 14 20.85 15.44 -9.99
CA ASP A 14 20.96 16.13 -8.69
C ASP A 14 19.78 15.84 -7.75
N TYR A 15 18.73 15.15 -8.25
CA TYR A 15 17.54 14.73 -7.47
C TYR A 15 17.57 13.28 -7.03
N VAL A 16 18.63 12.52 -7.34
CA VAL A 16 18.83 11.20 -6.75
C VAL A 16 19.40 11.42 -5.34
N PRO A 17 18.68 11.15 -4.26
CA PRO A 17 19.27 11.24 -2.94
C PRO A 17 20.43 10.23 -2.86
N ASP A 18 21.62 10.72 -2.53
CA ASP A 18 22.72 9.89 -2.03
C ASP A 18 22.22 9.21 -0.74
N GLY A 19 21.59 8.08 -0.90
CA GLY A 19 21.06 7.24 0.17
C GLY A 19 21.61 5.86 -0.03
N ASP A 20 22.49 5.45 0.88
CA ASP A 20 22.93 4.09 1.06
C ASP A 20 21.88 3.06 0.65
N LEU A 21 22.13 2.42 -0.48
CA LEU A 21 21.48 1.19 -0.86
C LEU A 21 21.78 0.16 0.23
N MET A 22 20.74 -0.33 0.90
CA MET A 22 20.70 -1.50 1.78
C MET A 22 20.70 -1.25 3.30
N THR A 23 19.62 -0.64 3.75
CA THR A 23 18.87 -1.17 4.89
C THR A 23 17.40 -1.02 4.53
N THR A 24 16.81 -2.03 3.91
CA THR A 24 15.37 -2.12 3.70
C THR A 24 14.70 -2.07 5.07
N LYS A 25 14.18 -0.91 5.46
CA LYS A 25 13.27 -0.83 6.60
C LYS A 25 12.10 -1.76 6.27
N ILE A 26 12.01 -2.88 6.96
CA ILE A 26 10.95 -3.86 6.76
C ILE A 26 9.58 -3.23 7.02
N VAL A 27 9.52 -2.19 7.87
CA VAL A 27 8.31 -1.42 8.16
C VAL A 27 8.54 0.07 7.92
N ASN A 28 7.77 0.63 7.00
CA ASN A 28 7.78 2.04 6.63
C ASN A 28 6.56 2.74 7.24
N LEU A 29 6.78 3.49 8.31
CA LEU A 29 5.75 4.32 8.93
C LEU A 29 5.57 5.61 8.13
N VAL A 30 4.39 5.82 7.57
CA VAL A 30 4.04 7.03 6.81
C VAL A 30 3.49 8.08 7.76
N SER A 31 4.39 8.87 8.36
CA SER A 31 4.07 9.88 9.37
C SER A 31 3.71 11.25 8.79
N HIS A 32 3.39 11.34 7.51
CA HIS A 32 3.03 12.61 6.86
C HIS A 32 1.83 13.28 7.56
N PRO A 33 1.87 14.59 7.87
CA PRO A 33 0.81 15.28 8.62
C PRO A 33 -0.60 15.10 8.06
N LEU A 34 -0.78 15.09 6.73
CA LEU A 34 -2.08 14.85 6.11
C LEU A 34 -2.59 13.42 6.37
N VAL A 35 -1.71 12.43 6.35
CA VAL A 35 -2.08 11.03 6.66
C VAL A 35 -2.53 10.94 8.11
N GLN A 36 -1.77 11.52 9.03
CA GLN A 36 -2.06 11.50 10.47
C GLN A 36 -3.36 12.25 10.80
N HIS A 37 -3.58 13.42 10.20
CA HIS A 37 -4.82 14.17 10.37
C HIS A 37 -6.04 13.36 9.90
N LYS A 38 -6.00 12.82 8.68
CA LYS A 38 -7.09 12.01 8.13
C LYS A 38 -7.33 10.73 8.94
N LEU A 39 -6.26 10.08 9.40
CA LEU A 39 -6.35 8.91 10.28
C LEU A 39 -7.03 9.26 11.62
N SER A 40 -6.70 10.40 12.23
CA SER A 40 -7.35 10.86 13.46
C SER A 40 -8.85 11.04 13.27
N LEU A 41 -9.28 11.68 12.17
CA LEU A 41 -10.69 11.82 11.83
C LEU A 41 -11.38 10.46 11.59
N MET A 42 -10.65 9.50 11.00
CA MET A 42 -11.15 8.17 10.69
C MET A 42 -11.37 7.32 11.96
N ARG A 43 -10.53 7.52 12.98
CA ARG A 43 -10.64 6.84 14.29
C ARG A 43 -11.89 7.24 15.08
N GLU A 44 -12.46 8.42 14.85
CA GLU A 44 -13.63 8.91 15.58
C GLU A 44 -14.79 7.90 15.53
N LYS A 45 -15.34 7.53 16.71
CA LYS A 45 -16.43 6.55 16.85
C LYS A 45 -17.68 6.95 16.06
N GLY A 46 -17.99 8.25 16.04
CA GLY A 46 -19.19 8.79 15.38
C GLY A 46 -19.04 9.01 13.86
N ARG A 47 -17.91 8.65 13.26
CA ARG A 47 -17.71 8.84 11.81
C ARG A 47 -18.68 7.99 11.01
N SER A 48 -19.42 8.63 10.08
CA SER A 48 -20.34 7.92 9.20
C SER A 48 -19.61 6.97 8.25
N THR A 49 -20.31 5.94 7.76
CA THR A 49 -19.80 5.02 6.73
C THR A 49 -19.32 5.76 5.49
N LYS A 50 -20.03 6.81 5.04
CA LYS A 50 -19.59 7.66 3.93
C LYS A 50 -18.26 8.34 4.24
N GLY A 51 -18.17 9.05 5.37
CA GLY A 51 -16.94 9.75 5.76
C GLY A 51 -15.77 8.81 6.01
N PHE A 52 -16.04 7.57 6.48
CA PHE A 52 -15.00 6.55 6.63
C PHE A 52 -14.42 6.11 5.27
N ARG A 53 -15.29 5.86 4.26
CA ARG A 53 -14.86 5.50 2.90
C ARG A 53 -14.06 6.63 2.24
N GLU A 54 -14.51 7.87 2.36
CA GLU A 54 -13.82 9.03 1.81
C GLU A 54 -12.40 9.15 2.38
N LEU A 55 -12.27 9.06 3.70
CA LEU A 55 -10.96 9.11 4.36
C LEU A 55 -10.07 7.93 3.99
N LEU A 56 -10.61 6.71 3.91
CA LEU A 56 -9.86 5.53 3.50
C LEU A 56 -9.33 5.67 2.07
N ASN A 57 -10.15 6.18 1.17
CA ASN A 57 -9.77 6.46 -0.22
C ASN A 57 -8.63 7.50 -0.28
N GLU A 58 -8.75 8.61 0.44
CA GLU A 58 -7.75 9.67 0.49
C GLU A 58 -6.42 9.19 1.11
N ILE A 59 -6.47 8.43 2.22
CA ILE A 59 -5.26 7.84 2.82
C ILE A 59 -4.67 6.78 1.88
N GLY A 60 -5.51 5.98 1.22
CA GLY A 60 -5.09 5.00 0.22
C GLY A 60 -4.27 5.62 -0.91
N MET A 61 -4.68 6.79 -1.41
CA MET A 61 -3.94 7.56 -2.40
C MET A 61 -2.56 7.99 -1.86
N LEU A 62 -2.50 8.52 -0.64
CA LEU A 62 -1.25 8.98 -0.03
C LEU A 62 -0.29 7.82 0.26
N LEU A 63 -0.80 6.68 0.73
CA LEU A 63 0.00 5.47 0.92
C LEU A 63 0.48 4.90 -0.42
N CYS A 64 -0.33 4.98 -1.48
CA CYS A 64 0.07 4.58 -2.83
C CYS A 64 1.23 5.43 -3.35
N TYR A 65 1.22 6.74 -3.09
CA TYR A 65 2.31 7.63 -3.44
C TYR A 65 3.61 7.21 -2.73
N GLU A 66 3.55 6.87 -1.44
CA GLU A 66 4.72 6.45 -0.67
C GLU A 66 5.24 5.07 -1.07
N VAL A 67 4.37 4.08 -1.26
CA VAL A 67 4.79 2.72 -1.64
C VAL A 67 5.37 2.64 -3.05
N THR A 68 5.14 3.65 -3.88
CA THR A 68 5.65 3.73 -5.25
C THR A 68 6.89 4.62 -5.42
N ARG A 69 7.45 5.14 -4.32
CA ARG A 69 8.53 6.14 -4.32
C ARG A 69 9.82 5.68 -5.02
N ASP A 70 10.13 4.42 -4.95
CA ASP A 70 11.36 3.79 -5.46
C ASP A 70 11.13 2.98 -6.75
N LEU A 71 10.00 3.19 -7.45
CA LEU A 71 9.78 2.53 -8.72
C LEU A 71 10.87 2.92 -9.74
N PRO A 72 11.43 1.94 -10.47
CA PRO A 72 12.49 2.20 -11.44
C PRO A 72 11.97 3.08 -12.58
N LEU A 73 12.83 3.98 -13.03
CA LEU A 73 12.57 4.86 -14.18
C LEU A 73 13.49 4.49 -15.34
N GLU A 74 13.00 4.64 -16.56
CA GLU A 74 13.77 4.56 -17.79
C GLU A 74 13.64 5.85 -18.60
N MET A 75 14.72 6.24 -19.27
CA MET A 75 14.73 7.43 -20.15
C MET A 75 14.22 7.07 -21.52
N VAL A 76 13.14 7.71 -21.94
CA VAL A 76 12.53 7.50 -23.26
C VAL A 76 12.53 8.80 -24.08
N ASN A 77 12.64 8.68 -25.39
CA ASN A 77 12.47 9.83 -26.27
C ASN A 77 10.99 10.19 -26.36
N ILE A 78 10.69 11.46 -26.19
CA ILE A 78 9.34 12.02 -26.37
C ILE A 78 9.43 13.29 -27.21
N ASP A 79 8.32 13.66 -27.84
CA ASP A 79 8.14 14.95 -28.47
C ASP A 79 7.25 15.82 -27.60
N THR A 80 7.76 16.99 -27.23
CA THR A 80 6.95 18.04 -26.62
C THR A 80 6.38 18.94 -27.72
N PRO A 81 5.41 19.82 -27.44
CA PRO A 81 4.93 20.79 -28.42
C PRO A 81 6.01 21.70 -29.02
N LEU A 82 7.18 21.79 -28.40
CA LEU A 82 8.25 22.72 -28.82
C LEU A 82 9.49 21.99 -29.38
N ALA A 83 9.87 20.83 -28.84
CA ALA A 83 11.08 20.13 -29.24
C ALA A 83 11.11 18.67 -28.75
N PRO A 84 11.86 17.76 -29.41
CA PRO A 84 12.17 16.44 -28.91
C PRO A 84 13.01 16.51 -27.61
N MET A 85 12.77 15.60 -26.66
CA MET A 85 13.58 15.47 -25.46
C MET A 85 13.62 14.02 -24.94
N LYS A 86 14.57 13.74 -24.05
CA LYS A 86 14.53 12.54 -23.21
C LYS A 86 13.79 12.83 -21.92
N ALA A 87 12.85 11.94 -21.56
CA ALA A 87 12.04 12.08 -20.33
C ALA A 87 11.99 10.77 -19.55
N PRO A 88 11.92 10.83 -18.20
CA PRO A 88 11.78 9.63 -17.37
C PRO A 88 10.35 9.10 -17.46
N LYS A 89 10.20 7.79 -17.60
CA LYS A 89 8.95 7.05 -17.45
C LYS A 89 9.17 5.86 -16.51
N ILE A 90 8.13 5.41 -15.82
CA ILE A 90 8.20 4.20 -15.03
C ILE A 90 8.57 3.03 -15.93
N ALA A 91 9.67 2.34 -15.57
CA ALA A 91 10.20 1.22 -16.33
C ALA A 91 9.34 -0.05 -16.16
N GLY A 92 9.41 -0.94 -17.12
CA GLY A 92 8.78 -2.25 -17.03
C GLY A 92 7.27 -2.25 -17.07
N LYS A 93 6.67 -3.28 -16.47
CA LYS A 93 5.22 -3.46 -16.40
C LYS A 93 4.63 -2.70 -15.22
N LYS A 94 3.39 -2.24 -15.41
CA LYS A 94 2.65 -1.47 -14.41
C LYS A 94 2.28 -2.32 -13.19
N LEU A 95 2.01 -1.63 -12.08
CA LEU A 95 1.63 -2.21 -10.80
C LEU A 95 0.42 -3.16 -10.91
N THR A 96 0.36 -4.09 -9.96
CA THR A 96 -0.86 -4.83 -9.63
C THR A 96 -1.28 -4.49 -8.21
N LEU A 97 -2.47 -3.93 -8.04
CA LEU A 97 -3.09 -3.72 -6.73
C LEU A 97 -3.85 -4.99 -6.35
N ALA A 98 -3.59 -5.50 -5.17
CA ALA A 98 -4.14 -6.79 -4.72
C ALA A 98 -4.85 -6.63 -3.35
N PRO A 99 -6.12 -6.16 -3.32
CA PRO A 99 -6.87 -6.08 -2.07
C PRO A 99 -7.22 -7.46 -1.53
N ILE A 100 -7.06 -7.62 -0.21
CA ILE A 100 -7.66 -8.74 0.51
C ILE A 100 -9.14 -8.42 0.72
N LEU A 101 -10.00 -9.27 0.19
CA LEU A 101 -11.45 -9.11 0.33
C LEU A 101 -11.87 -9.38 1.78
N ARG A 102 -12.80 -8.64 2.32
CA ARG A 102 -13.60 -7.55 1.74
C ARG A 102 -12.96 -6.17 1.91
N ALA A 103 -12.35 -5.90 3.08
CA ALA A 103 -11.99 -4.54 3.52
C ALA A 103 -10.88 -3.87 2.68
N GLY A 104 -9.96 -4.65 2.11
CA GLY A 104 -8.91 -4.11 1.23
C GLY A 104 -9.42 -3.37 0.00
N VAL A 105 -10.64 -3.65 -0.45
CA VAL A 105 -11.26 -2.95 -1.60
C VAL A 105 -11.38 -1.44 -1.37
N GLY A 106 -11.53 -1.01 -0.11
CA GLY A 106 -11.66 0.41 0.21
C GLY A 106 -10.45 1.29 -0.15
N PHE A 107 -9.30 0.69 -0.42
CA PHE A 107 -8.13 1.42 -0.92
C PHE A 107 -8.13 1.65 -2.43
N LEU A 108 -8.86 0.81 -3.19
CA LEU A 108 -8.68 0.73 -4.64
C LEU A 108 -8.97 2.03 -5.37
N ASP A 109 -10.07 2.70 -5.04
CA ASP A 109 -10.48 3.91 -5.78
C ASP A 109 -9.40 5.00 -5.67
N GLY A 110 -8.84 5.22 -4.48
CA GLY A 110 -7.76 6.17 -4.28
C GLY A 110 -6.47 5.79 -4.99
N MET A 111 -6.10 4.53 -4.90
CA MET A 111 -4.88 4.02 -5.56
C MET A 111 -5.01 4.05 -7.08
N LEU A 112 -6.18 3.67 -7.62
CA LEU A 112 -6.46 3.72 -9.07
C LEU A 112 -6.58 5.15 -9.60
N ALA A 113 -7.06 6.10 -8.79
CA ALA A 113 -7.05 7.51 -9.17
C ALA A 113 -5.62 8.03 -9.36
N LEU A 114 -4.65 7.55 -8.57
CA LEU A 114 -3.24 7.91 -8.70
C LEU A 114 -2.54 7.11 -9.81
N VAL A 115 -2.82 5.81 -9.93
CA VAL A 115 -2.20 4.92 -10.93
C VAL A 115 -3.30 4.22 -11.75
N PRO A 116 -4.00 4.94 -12.65
CA PRO A 116 -5.17 4.42 -13.36
C PRO A 116 -4.87 3.25 -14.30
N SER A 117 -3.60 3.04 -14.61
CA SER A 117 -3.15 1.94 -15.46
C SER A 117 -2.73 0.68 -14.68
N ALA A 118 -2.80 0.71 -13.34
CA ALA A 118 -2.54 -0.47 -12.53
C ALA A 118 -3.53 -1.61 -12.87
N ARG A 119 -3.05 -2.84 -12.77
CA ARG A 119 -3.92 -4.01 -12.82
C ARG A 119 -4.49 -4.27 -11.43
N VAL A 120 -5.59 -4.99 -11.35
CA VAL A 120 -6.20 -5.38 -10.08
C VAL A 120 -6.26 -6.90 -9.99
N ALA A 121 -5.76 -7.42 -8.88
CA ALA A 121 -6.01 -8.79 -8.43
C ALA A 121 -7.00 -8.74 -7.27
N HIS A 122 -7.77 -9.81 -7.06
CA HIS A 122 -8.63 -9.93 -5.89
C HIS A 122 -8.30 -11.22 -5.16
N ILE A 123 -8.12 -11.12 -3.84
CA ILE A 123 -7.76 -12.23 -2.97
C ILE A 123 -8.86 -12.36 -1.92
N GLY A 124 -9.65 -13.44 -2.04
CA GLY A 124 -10.69 -13.78 -1.07
C GLY A 124 -10.17 -14.82 -0.09
N LEU A 125 -10.06 -14.43 1.18
CA LEU A 125 -9.69 -15.29 2.28
C LEU A 125 -10.75 -15.23 3.37
N TYR A 126 -11.07 -16.36 3.98
CA TYR A 126 -11.84 -16.41 5.21
C TYR A 126 -11.07 -17.21 6.26
N ARG A 127 -11.38 -16.95 7.53
CA ARG A 127 -10.84 -17.74 8.62
C ARG A 127 -11.77 -18.94 8.84
N ASP A 128 -11.23 -20.12 8.67
CA ASP A 128 -11.94 -21.36 9.01
C ASP A 128 -12.27 -21.35 10.51
N PRO A 129 -13.55 -21.54 10.90
CA PRO A 129 -13.96 -21.43 12.29
C PRO A 129 -13.38 -22.54 13.19
N ASP A 130 -13.08 -23.71 12.63
CA ASP A 130 -12.60 -24.87 13.38
C ASP A 130 -11.08 -24.90 13.50
N THR A 131 -10.38 -24.62 12.39
CA THR A 131 -8.91 -24.65 12.34
C THR A 131 -8.26 -23.30 12.58
N LEU A 132 -9.01 -22.20 12.53
CA LEU A 132 -8.56 -20.80 12.58
C LEU A 132 -7.56 -20.44 11.49
N GLN A 133 -7.37 -21.27 10.48
CA GLN A 133 -6.49 -21.03 9.35
C GLN A 133 -7.18 -20.15 8.31
N ALA A 134 -6.37 -19.40 7.55
CA ALA A 134 -6.87 -18.67 6.39
C ALA A 134 -7.07 -19.61 5.21
N VAL A 135 -8.27 -19.63 4.68
CA VAL A 135 -8.67 -20.47 3.52
C VAL A 135 -8.99 -19.57 2.33
N GLU A 136 -8.39 -19.89 1.17
CA GLU A 136 -8.71 -19.24 -0.10
C GLU A 136 -10.10 -19.66 -0.57
N TYR A 137 -10.98 -18.69 -0.87
CA TYR A 137 -12.24 -18.95 -1.55
C TYR A 137 -12.34 -18.26 -2.91
N PHE A 138 -11.46 -17.29 -3.17
CA PHE A 138 -11.43 -16.57 -4.45
C PHE A 138 -10.04 -16.02 -4.74
N PHE A 139 -9.55 -16.26 -5.96
CA PHE A 139 -8.33 -15.65 -6.46
C PHE A 139 -8.48 -15.33 -7.95
N LYS A 140 -8.28 -14.07 -8.30
CA LYS A 140 -8.24 -13.62 -9.69
C LYS A 140 -7.15 -12.57 -9.84
N ALA A 141 -6.19 -12.82 -10.72
CA ALA A 141 -5.02 -11.96 -10.91
C ALA A 141 -4.55 -11.94 -12.38
N PRO A 142 -3.75 -10.96 -12.80
CA PRO A 142 -3.03 -11.00 -14.08
C PRO A 142 -2.13 -12.24 -14.15
N HIS A 143 -1.95 -12.79 -15.36
CA HIS A 143 -1.09 -13.96 -15.57
C HIS A 143 0.41 -13.68 -15.40
N ASP A 144 0.82 -12.42 -15.52
CA ASP A 144 2.20 -11.96 -15.52
C ASP A 144 2.64 -11.30 -14.19
N LEU A 145 2.19 -11.88 -13.07
CA LEU A 145 2.53 -11.38 -11.72
C LEU A 145 4.04 -11.35 -11.45
N SER A 146 4.80 -12.25 -12.08
CA SER A 146 6.27 -12.32 -11.94
C SER A 146 7.01 -11.09 -12.42
N ASP A 147 6.39 -10.32 -13.33
CA ASP A 147 6.98 -9.15 -13.99
C ASP A 147 6.43 -7.83 -13.43
N ARG A 148 5.67 -7.89 -12.33
CA ARG A 148 4.97 -6.74 -11.76
C ARG A 148 5.30 -6.55 -10.30
N THR A 149 5.39 -5.29 -9.88
CA THR A 149 5.29 -4.95 -8.47
C THR A 149 3.84 -5.14 -8.02
N VAL A 150 3.62 -6.02 -7.04
CA VAL A 150 2.30 -6.30 -6.46
C VAL A 150 2.16 -5.55 -5.15
N VAL A 151 1.20 -4.63 -5.08
CA VAL A 151 0.84 -3.91 -3.86
C VAL A 151 -0.35 -4.63 -3.23
N LEU A 152 -0.07 -5.46 -2.23
CA LEU A 152 -1.07 -6.14 -1.41
C LEU A 152 -1.65 -5.16 -0.40
N VAL A 153 -2.97 -5.08 -0.29
CA VAL A 153 -3.64 -4.08 0.55
C VAL A 153 -4.67 -4.71 1.48
N ASP A 154 -4.57 -4.35 2.76
CA ASP A 154 -5.58 -4.65 3.78
C ASP A 154 -5.59 -3.51 4.82
N PRO A 155 -6.72 -2.99 5.28
CA PRO A 155 -6.73 -1.91 6.26
C PRO A 155 -6.00 -2.23 7.57
N MET A 156 -5.98 -3.47 8.00
CA MET A 156 -5.52 -3.85 9.34
C MET A 156 -4.48 -4.96 9.30
N LEU A 157 -3.28 -4.70 9.83
CA LEU A 157 -2.31 -5.74 10.16
C LEU A 157 -2.42 -6.06 11.66
N ALA A 158 -3.48 -6.79 12.04
CA ALA A 158 -3.77 -7.14 13.43
C ALA A 158 -2.96 -8.37 13.88
N THR A 159 -3.44 -9.59 13.65
CA THR A 159 -2.70 -10.83 13.97
C THR A 159 -1.68 -11.21 12.89
N GLY A 160 -1.79 -10.64 11.69
CA GLY A 160 -0.94 -10.95 10.54
C GLY A 160 -1.39 -12.18 9.73
N ASN A 161 -2.32 -12.99 10.22
CA ASN A 161 -2.67 -14.27 9.56
C ASN A 161 -3.17 -14.10 8.13
N SER A 162 -4.11 -13.20 7.88
CA SER A 162 -4.66 -12.95 6.53
C SER A 162 -3.59 -12.39 5.58
N ALA A 163 -2.79 -11.44 6.06
CA ALA A 163 -1.71 -10.85 5.27
C ALA A 163 -0.64 -11.90 4.91
N CYS A 164 -0.22 -12.73 5.88
CA CYS A 164 0.73 -13.82 5.63
C CYS A 164 0.19 -14.82 4.61
N ALA A 165 -1.06 -15.26 4.75
CA ALA A 165 -1.68 -16.19 3.82
C ALA A 165 -1.80 -15.60 2.40
N ALA A 166 -2.16 -14.32 2.29
CA ALA A 166 -2.24 -13.63 1.01
C ALA A 166 -0.87 -13.51 0.32
N VAL A 167 0.20 -13.19 1.07
CA VAL A 167 1.56 -13.16 0.53
C VAL A 167 2.00 -14.56 0.08
N ALA A 168 1.79 -15.59 0.90
CA ALA A 168 2.11 -16.97 0.53
C ALA A 168 1.40 -17.38 -0.77
N LEU A 169 0.11 -17.03 -0.89
CA LEU A 169 -0.68 -17.29 -2.08
C LEU A 169 -0.13 -16.54 -3.31
N LEU A 170 0.19 -15.25 -3.19
CA LEU A 170 0.78 -14.46 -4.28
C LEU A 170 2.11 -15.05 -4.74
N LYS A 171 2.99 -15.45 -3.79
CA LYS A 171 4.27 -16.11 -4.11
C LYS A 171 4.05 -17.43 -4.84
N SER A 172 3.10 -18.26 -4.41
CA SER A 172 2.76 -19.52 -5.08
C SER A 172 2.23 -19.33 -6.51
N ARG A 173 1.66 -18.15 -6.79
CA ARG A 173 1.17 -17.74 -8.12
C ARG A 173 2.21 -16.96 -8.93
N GLY A 174 3.47 -16.92 -8.46
CA GLY A 174 4.63 -16.39 -9.20
C GLY A 174 4.95 -14.92 -8.94
N ALA A 175 4.27 -14.22 -8.04
CA ALA A 175 4.64 -12.86 -7.67
C ALA A 175 6.03 -12.85 -6.98
N ARG A 176 6.90 -11.90 -7.41
CA ARG A 176 8.30 -11.80 -6.94
C ARG A 176 8.57 -10.52 -6.15
N ASP A 177 8.00 -9.41 -6.59
CA ASP A 177 8.07 -8.11 -5.93
C ASP A 177 6.72 -7.82 -5.29
N ILE A 178 6.61 -8.06 -3.98
CA ILE A 178 5.38 -7.85 -3.20
C ILE A 178 5.65 -6.78 -2.15
N ARG A 179 4.75 -5.81 -2.05
CA ARG A 179 4.74 -4.75 -1.04
C ARG A 179 3.42 -4.80 -0.30
N PHE A 180 3.44 -4.76 1.01
CA PHE A 180 2.21 -4.77 1.80
C PHE A 180 1.88 -3.38 2.32
N VAL A 181 0.63 -2.96 2.13
CA VAL A 181 0.13 -1.66 2.59
C VAL A 181 -1.06 -1.87 3.53
N CYS A 182 -1.00 -1.30 4.72
CA CYS A 182 -2.12 -1.26 5.64
C CYS A 182 -2.33 0.14 6.24
N LEU A 183 -3.50 0.36 6.80
CA LEU A 183 -3.83 1.61 7.50
C LEU A 183 -3.26 1.61 8.92
N LEU A 184 -3.52 0.53 9.66
CA LEU A 184 -3.03 0.32 11.02
C LEU A 184 -2.33 -1.04 11.15
N ALA A 185 -1.28 -1.06 11.95
CA ALA A 185 -0.59 -2.28 12.33
C ALA A 185 -0.49 -2.42 13.85
N ALA A 186 -0.54 -3.66 14.35
CA ALA A 186 -0.16 -4.00 15.72
C ALA A 186 1.27 -4.58 15.73
N PRO A 187 2.03 -4.40 16.81
CA PRO A 187 3.36 -5.01 16.96
C PRO A 187 3.36 -6.53 16.77
N GLU A 188 2.33 -7.21 17.26
CA GLU A 188 2.16 -8.66 17.12
C GLU A 188 1.98 -9.07 15.66
N GLY A 189 1.16 -8.32 14.91
CA GLY A 189 0.95 -8.55 13.48
C GLY A 189 2.22 -8.32 12.66
N ILE A 190 2.96 -7.26 12.97
CA ILE A 190 4.25 -6.96 12.35
C ILE A 190 5.23 -8.11 12.61
N ALA A 191 5.37 -8.54 13.88
CA ALA A 191 6.29 -9.61 14.25
C ALA A 191 5.95 -10.93 13.54
N GLN A 192 4.67 -11.30 13.49
CA GLN A 192 4.20 -12.49 12.78
C GLN A 192 4.46 -12.40 11.27
N PHE A 193 4.18 -11.24 10.67
CA PHE A 193 4.38 -11.00 9.25
C PHE A 193 5.87 -11.08 8.86
N GLN A 194 6.73 -10.38 9.60
CA GLN A 194 8.18 -10.39 9.39
C GLN A 194 8.82 -11.75 9.58
N LYS A 195 8.31 -12.56 10.54
CA LYS A 195 8.78 -13.92 10.75
C LYS A 195 8.52 -14.83 9.54
N GLN A 196 7.38 -14.66 8.87
CA GLN A 196 6.99 -15.50 7.74
C GLN A 196 7.47 -14.95 6.38
N HIS A 197 7.50 -13.63 6.25
CA HIS A 197 7.83 -12.93 5.01
C HIS A 197 8.82 -11.77 5.26
N PRO A 198 10.06 -12.07 5.67
CA PRO A 198 11.08 -11.05 5.95
C PRO A 198 11.50 -10.26 4.70
N ASP A 199 11.19 -10.76 3.53
CA ASP A 199 11.47 -10.17 2.22
C ASP A 199 10.37 -9.22 1.72
N VAL A 200 9.24 -9.10 2.45
CA VAL A 200 8.11 -8.26 2.02
C VAL A 200 8.03 -7.01 2.90
N PRO A 201 8.34 -5.83 2.35
CA PRO A 201 8.25 -4.58 3.11
C PRO A 201 6.80 -4.16 3.35
N VAL A 202 6.58 -3.51 4.48
CA VAL A 202 5.26 -3.05 4.96
C VAL A 202 5.22 -1.53 4.96
N TRP A 203 4.14 -0.93 4.46
CA TRP A 203 3.82 0.49 4.65
C TRP A 203 2.56 0.61 5.49
N THR A 204 2.61 1.43 6.53
CA THR A 204 1.47 1.67 7.43
C THR A 204 1.36 3.13 7.82
N ALA A 205 0.13 3.62 8.01
CA ALA A 205 -0.10 4.97 8.49
C ALA A 205 0.13 5.12 10.01
N ALA A 206 -0.07 4.04 10.79
CA ALA A 206 0.27 4.02 12.21
C ALA A 206 0.57 2.59 12.70
N ILE A 207 1.36 2.51 13.76
CA ILE A 207 1.56 1.31 14.57
C ILE A 207 0.93 1.62 15.93
N ASP A 208 -0.10 0.86 16.30
CA ASP A 208 -0.82 1.04 17.53
C ASP A 208 -0.21 0.16 18.66
N GLU A 209 -0.78 0.24 19.87
CA GLU A 209 -0.12 -0.28 21.08
C GLU A 209 -0.06 -1.81 21.11
N LYS A 210 -1.20 -2.48 20.87
CA LYS A 210 -1.33 -3.95 21.01
C LYS A 210 -2.65 -4.47 20.44
N LEU A 211 -2.82 -5.79 20.49
CA LEU A 211 -4.12 -6.44 20.30
C LEU A 211 -4.85 -6.64 21.63
N ASN A 212 -6.19 -6.62 21.59
CA ASN A 212 -7.02 -7.11 22.68
C ASN A 212 -7.25 -8.63 22.57
N ASP A 213 -7.95 -9.22 23.55
CA ASP A 213 -8.24 -10.67 23.62
C ASP A 213 -9.07 -11.19 22.42
N HIS A 214 -9.75 -10.30 21.68
CA HIS A 214 -10.51 -10.63 20.48
C HIS A 214 -9.73 -10.38 19.19
N GLY A 215 -8.45 -9.98 19.27
CA GLY A 215 -7.58 -9.71 18.12
C GLY A 215 -7.82 -8.37 17.45
N TYR A 216 -8.51 -7.43 18.09
CA TYR A 216 -8.63 -6.05 17.61
C TYR A 216 -7.45 -5.19 18.05
N ILE A 217 -7.02 -4.31 17.16
CA ILE A 217 -5.96 -3.32 17.45
C ILE A 217 -6.48 -2.28 18.44
N LEU A 218 -5.68 -1.95 19.44
CA LEU A 218 -5.93 -0.90 20.43
C LEU A 218 -4.86 0.21 20.33
N PRO A 219 -5.25 1.49 20.39
CA PRO A 219 -6.62 2.04 20.46
C PRO A 219 -7.44 1.79 19.19
N GLY A 220 -6.80 1.54 18.04
CA GLY A 220 -7.41 1.11 16.78
C GLY A 220 -8.42 2.10 16.19
N LEU A 221 -9.33 1.54 15.41
CA LEU A 221 -10.48 2.24 14.82
C LEU A 221 -11.73 1.33 14.72
N GLY A 222 -11.73 0.20 15.44
CA GLY A 222 -12.77 -0.82 15.34
C GLY A 222 -12.60 -1.74 14.12
N ASP A 223 -13.68 -2.39 13.68
CA ASP A 223 -13.66 -3.21 12.47
C ASP A 223 -13.76 -2.32 11.22
N ALA A 224 -12.70 -2.34 10.41
CA ALA A 224 -12.64 -1.51 9.20
C ALA A 224 -13.68 -1.92 8.16
N GLY A 225 -13.93 -3.24 8.02
CA GLY A 225 -14.91 -3.77 7.08
C GLY A 225 -16.33 -3.34 7.46
N ASP A 226 -16.71 -3.51 8.72
CA ASP A 226 -18.03 -3.12 9.22
C ASP A 226 -18.25 -1.60 9.09
N ARG A 227 -17.24 -0.80 9.46
CA ARG A 227 -17.31 0.66 9.33
C ARG A 227 -17.43 1.12 7.88
N MET A 228 -16.73 0.43 6.97
CA MET A 228 -16.73 0.74 5.54
C MET A 228 -18.02 0.30 4.86
N PHE A 229 -18.54 -0.88 5.21
CA PHE A 229 -19.72 -1.46 4.55
C PHE A 229 -21.03 -1.21 5.27
N GLY A 230 -20.98 -0.75 6.52
CA GLY A 230 -22.18 -0.52 7.33
C GLY A 230 -22.87 -1.83 7.72
N THR A 231 -22.08 -2.86 8.04
CA THR A 231 -22.58 -4.23 8.33
C THR A 231 -22.82 -4.48 9.82
N LYS A 232 -22.68 -3.47 10.67
CA LYS A 232 -23.11 -3.44 12.09
C LYS A 232 -23.90 -2.21 12.38
#